data_a00022a07ee903bcf816191507ee5865
#
_entry.id   a00022a07ee903bcf816191507ee5865
#
_cell.length_a   1.000
_cell.length_b   1.000
_cell.length_c   1.000
_cell.angle_alpha   90.00
_cell.angle_beta   90.00
_cell.angle_gamma   90.00
#
_symmetry.space_group_name_H-M   'P 1'
#
loop_
_entity.id
_entity.type
_entity.pdbx_description
1 polymer ?
#
loop_
_entity_poly.entity_id
_entity_poly.type
_entity_poly.pdbx_seq_one_letter_code
_entity_poly.pdbx_strand_id
1 'polypeptide(L)'
;VKTIKIACIVACAWWCASAAAAREVTLVSGVLGPEGPLYVDGNLYFVGWISNTLSRWDGKTTTVLHTLEGCGHNGLALTRQKTFLLACTDEHGAILELDMSGKQLRRWDADAKGTPFTGGINDVMVTANGGAYATVFGPYEGAPTAVEGKILYLAPGGRQWVEVAADLNYANGIGVSPDQKTLYVSETVGNCILKFTVNDDGSLKQRSNFALLNLLTPNKVESWWLGPDSMKIDHQGNIYVAQFFGGKILKISPDGKLLHVFKIAAGDGTTNVAFGAGERDLYVTVVKDPNDPQARGSVVKIENVK
;
A
#
# COMPACT_ATOMS: atom_id res chain seq x y z
N VAL A 1 1.60 64.19 45.44
CA VAL A 1 1.75 62.72 45.39
C VAL A 1 1.58 62.29 43.96
N LYS A 2 2.70 61.92 43.28
CA LYS A 2 2.68 61.38 41.90
C LYS A 2 2.71 59.84 41.95
N THR A 3 1.65 59.20 41.47
CA THR A 3 1.49 57.77 41.39
C THR A 3 2.17 57.27 40.08
N ILE A 4 3.24 56.48 40.22
CA ILE A 4 3.92 55.79 39.08
C ILE A 4 3.17 54.48 38.83
N LYS A 5 2.59 54.32 37.63
CA LYS A 5 2.05 53.05 37.14
C LYS A 5 3.17 52.26 36.49
N ILE A 6 3.57 51.14 37.09
CA ILE A 6 4.46 50.18 36.51
C ILE A 6 3.65 49.24 35.60
N ALA A 7 3.89 49.28 34.29
CA ALA A 7 3.32 48.33 33.33
C ALA A 7 4.25 47.12 33.24
N CYS A 8 3.79 45.96 33.73
CA CYS A 8 4.44 44.68 33.48
C CYS A 8 4.16 44.25 32.07
N ILE A 9 5.18 44.25 31.20
CA ILE A 9 5.13 43.64 29.87
C ILE A 9 5.46 42.15 30.06
N VAL A 10 4.45 41.30 29.94
CA VAL A 10 4.63 39.84 29.85
C VAL A 10 5.00 39.51 28.41
N ALA A 11 6.28 39.24 28.15
CA ALA A 11 6.75 38.71 26.89
C ALA A 11 6.39 37.24 26.79
N CYS A 12 5.30 36.89 26.07
CA CYS A 12 5.03 35.52 25.65
C CYS A 12 6.06 35.13 24.57
N ALA A 13 7.10 34.37 24.95
CA ALA A 13 7.97 33.72 24.02
C ALA A 13 7.20 32.57 23.37
N TRP A 14 6.76 32.77 22.13
CA TRP A 14 6.27 31.69 21.28
C TRP A 14 7.46 30.84 20.85
N TRP A 15 7.60 29.67 21.45
CA TRP A 15 8.49 28.65 20.93
C TRP A 15 7.83 28.09 19.65
N CYS A 16 8.19 28.60 18.50
CA CYS A 16 7.99 27.92 17.24
C CYS A 16 8.93 26.71 17.21
N ALA A 17 8.43 25.56 17.66
CA ALA A 17 9.09 24.31 17.29
C ALA A 17 8.99 24.19 15.78
N SER A 18 10.07 24.43 15.06
CA SER A 18 10.16 24.15 13.64
C SER A 18 9.97 22.64 13.48
N ALA A 19 8.86 22.21 12.88
CA ALA A 19 8.73 20.82 12.47
C ALA A 19 9.94 20.47 11.60
N ALA A 20 10.70 19.44 11.99
CA ALA A 20 11.80 18.98 11.17
C ALA A 20 11.24 18.58 9.81
N ALA A 21 11.89 19.04 8.74
CA ALA A 21 11.48 18.67 7.38
C ALA A 21 11.55 17.14 7.23
N ALA A 22 10.58 16.57 6.51
CA ALA A 22 10.58 15.15 6.18
C ALA A 22 11.89 14.80 5.47
N ARG A 23 12.59 13.75 5.93
CA ARG A 23 13.88 13.30 5.42
C ARG A 23 13.77 11.90 4.88
N GLU A 24 14.23 11.70 3.64
CA GLU A 24 14.36 10.38 3.04
C GLU A 24 15.69 9.71 3.44
N VAL A 25 15.62 8.44 3.83
CA VAL A 25 16.78 7.60 4.17
C VAL A 25 16.62 6.26 3.47
N THR A 26 17.57 5.89 2.63
CA THR A 26 17.61 4.55 2.02
C THR A 26 18.04 3.52 3.08
N LEU A 27 17.20 2.51 3.29
CA LEU A 27 17.44 1.43 4.26
C LEU A 27 18.03 0.20 3.58
N VAL A 28 17.45 -0.20 2.45
CA VAL A 28 17.88 -1.37 1.66
C VAL A 28 17.89 -0.96 0.20
N SER A 29 18.96 -1.30 -0.52
CA SER A 29 19.11 -1.05 -1.95
C SER A 29 19.33 -2.36 -2.72
N GLY A 30 19.12 -2.31 -4.04
CA GLY A 30 19.32 -3.46 -4.93
C GLY A 30 18.23 -4.53 -4.82
N VAL A 31 17.06 -4.20 -4.28
CA VAL A 31 15.90 -5.08 -4.27
C VAL A 31 15.34 -5.19 -5.70
N LEU A 32 15.08 -6.40 -6.16
CA LEU A 32 14.48 -6.63 -7.48
C LEU A 32 12.96 -6.71 -7.34
N GLY A 33 12.28 -5.68 -7.85
CA GLY A 33 10.84 -5.51 -7.70
C GLY A 33 10.41 -5.27 -6.25
N PRO A 34 10.86 -4.18 -5.57
CA PRO A 34 10.50 -3.94 -4.18
C PRO A 34 9.02 -3.63 -4.02
N GLU A 35 8.36 -4.37 -3.11
CA GLU A 35 6.93 -4.27 -2.81
C GLU A 35 6.61 -4.67 -1.36
N GLY A 36 5.33 -4.58 -0.97
CA GLY A 36 4.74 -5.10 0.24
C GLY A 36 5.46 -4.70 1.53
N PRO A 37 5.81 -3.42 1.77
CA PRO A 37 6.45 -3.03 3.02
C PRO A 37 5.48 -3.20 4.19
N LEU A 38 5.99 -3.74 5.30
CA LEU A 38 5.22 -3.99 6.50
C LEU A 38 6.12 -3.84 7.74
N TYR A 39 5.79 -2.89 8.61
CA TYR A 39 6.54 -2.68 9.84
C TYR A 39 5.87 -3.35 11.03
N VAL A 40 6.57 -4.28 11.68
CA VAL A 40 6.04 -5.06 12.81
C VAL A 40 7.11 -5.24 13.87
N ASP A 41 6.80 -4.86 15.11
CA ASP A 41 7.63 -5.12 16.29
C ASP A 41 9.12 -4.75 16.10
N GLY A 42 9.38 -3.58 15.51
CA GLY A 42 10.74 -3.07 15.27
C GLY A 42 11.42 -3.60 14.01
N ASN A 43 10.82 -4.52 13.29
CA ASN A 43 11.35 -5.06 12.05
C ASN A 43 10.56 -4.54 10.86
N LEU A 44 11.24 -4.36 9.73
CA LEU A 44 10.62 -4.07 8.45
C LEU A 44 10.66 -5.31 7.58
N TYR A 45 9.48 -5.76 7.15
CA TYR A 45 9.32 -6.81 6.17
C TYR A 45 9.02 -6.18 4.82
N PHE A 46 9.48 -6.79 3.74
CA PHE A 46 9.20 -6.37 2.37
C PHE A 46 9.39 -7.54 1.43
N VAL A 47 8.83 -7.43 0.25
CA VAL A 47 8.93 -8.46 -0.77
C VAL A 47 9.61 -7.93 -2.03
N GLY A 48 9.95 -8.85 -2.94
CA GLY A 48 10.43 -8.52 -4.26
C GLY A 48 9.75 -9.40 -5.31
N TRP A 49 8.97 -8.78 -6.22
CA TRP A 49 8.21 -9.56 -7.20
C TRP A 49 9.09 -10.20 -8.26
N ILE A 50 10.22 -9.60 -8.62
CA ILE A 50 11.19 -10.20 -9.56
C ILE A 50 12.07 -11.22 -8.84
N SER A 51 12.50 -10.92 -7.61
CA SER A 51 13.34 -11.85 -6.83
C SER A 51 12.56 -12.99 -6.20
N ASN A 52 11.22 -12.95 -6.21
CA ASN A 52 10.35 -13.94 -5.58
C ASN A 52 10.68 -14.18 -4.10
N THR A 53 10.93 -13.10 -3.34
CA THR A 53 11.38 -13.19 -1.95
C THR A 53 10.50 -12.42 -0.99
N LEU A 54 10.33 -12.95 0.23
CA LEU A 54 9.94 -12.20 1.43
C LEU A 54 11.19 -12.02 2.28
N SER A 55 11.50 -10.78 2.62
CA SER A 55 12.68 -10.39 3.40
C SER A 55 12.29 -9.64 4.66
N ARG A 56 13.16 -9.74 5.69
CA ARG A 56 13.11 -8.97 6.92
C ARG A 56 14.37 -8.13 7.07
N TRP A 57 14.21 -6.86 7.35
CA TRP A 57 15.29 -5.96 7.78
C TRP A 57 15.12 -5.63 9.27
N ASP A 58 16.15 -5.89 10.08
CA ASP A 58 16.14 -5.74 11.53
C ASP A 58 16.75 -4.41 12.04
N GLY A 59 17.00 -3.47 11.13
CA GLY A 59 17.70 -2.21 11.39
C GLY A 59 19.16 -2.23 10.97
N LYS A 60 19.73 -3.39 10.65
CA LYS A 60 21.14 -3.57 10.25
C LYS A 60 21.30 -4.54 9.07
N THR A 61 20.61 -5.66 9.12
CA THR A 61 20.80 -6.79 8.21
C THR A 61 19.48 -7.18 7.56
N THR A 62 19.52 -7.50 6.27
CA THR A 62 18.40 -8.09 5.54
C THR A 62 18.55 -9.61 5.52
N THR A 63 17.49 -10.32 5.90
CA THR A 63 17.41 -11.79 5.89
C THR A 63 16.23 -12.19 5.00
N VAL A 64 16.46 -13.07 4.01
CA VAL A 64 15.39 -13.69 3.23
C VAL A 64 14.73 -14.77 4.08
N LEU A 65 13.41 -14.69 4.25
CA LEU A 65 12.61 -15.62 5.05
C LEU A 65 11.89 -16.66 4.18
N HIS A 66 11.46 -16.26 2.98
CA HIS A 66 10.73 -17.12 2.06
C HIS A 66 11.13 -16.84 0.62
N THR A 67 11.18 -17.88 -0.18
CA THR A 67 11.38 -17.80 -1.63
C THR A 67 10.45 -18.83 -2.29
N LEU A 68 9.71 -18.40 -3.30
CA LEU A 68 8.88 -19.26 -4.12
C LEU A 68 8.93 -18.76 -5.56
N GLU A 69 9.71 -19.43 -6.39
CA GLU A 69 9.85 -19.11 -7.80
C GLU A 69 8.48 -19.14 -8.50
N GLY A 70 8.22 -18.18 -9.38
CA GLY A 70 6.95 -18.06 -10.08
C GLY A 70 5.78 -17.56 -9.24
N CYS A 71 5.99 -17.05 -8.02
CA CYS A 71 4.94 -16.40 -7.25
C CYS A 71 4.83 -14.90 -7.57
N GLY A 72 5.97 -14.21 -7.84
CA GLY A 72 5.93 -12.76 -7.97
C GLY A 72 5.43 -12.13 -6.67
N HIS A 73 6.16 -12.30 -5.55
CA HIS A 73 5.75 -11.81 -4.22
C HIS A 73 5.41 -10.33 -4.25
N ASN A 74 4.19 -9.95 -3.89
CA ASN A 74 3.73 -8.56 -3.98
C ASN A 74 3.09 -8.08 -2.67
N GLY A 75 1.79 -7.89 -2.58
CA GLY A 75 1.15 -7.40 -1.37
C GLY A 75 1.43 -8.27 -0.14
N LEU A 76 1.62 -7.64 1.01
CA LEU A 76 1.91 -8.30 2.29
C LEU A 76 1.07 -7.69 3.41
N ALA A 77 0.38 -8.53 4.18
CA ALA A 77 -0.38 -8.12 5.34
C ALA A 77 -0.16 -9.04 6.54
N LEU A 78 -0.25 -8.49 7.75
CA LEU A 78 -0.17 -9.26 9.00
C LEU A 78 -1.57 -9.64 9.47
N THR A 79 -1.79 -10.92 9.75
CA THR A 79 -3.03 -11.40 10.36
C THR A 79 -3.04 -11.17 11.88
N ARG A 80 -4.21 -11.28 12.48
CA ARG A 80 -4.35 -11.22 13.95
C ARG A 80 -3.64 -12.38 14.65
N GLN A 81 -3.42 -13.50 13.97
CA GLN A 81 -2.69 -14.67 14.46
C GLN A 81 -1.17 -14.55 14.34
N LYS A 82 -0.68 -13.37 13.93
CA LYS A 82 0.76 -13.13 13.67
C LYS A 82 1.28 -14.07 12.57
N THR A 83 0.53 -14.24 11.49
CA THR A 83 0.97 -14.85 10.24
C THR A 83 0.94 -13.78 9.14
N PHE A 84 1.65 -14.00 8.04
CA PHE A 84 1.56 -13.16 6.86
C PHE A 84 0.52 -13.71 5.89
N LEU A 85 -0.29 -12.84 5.30
CA LEU A 85 -0.91 -13.07 4.00
C LEU A 85 -0.03 -12.42 2.95
N LEU A 86 0.33 -13.17 1.92
CA LEU A 86 1.21 -12.75 0.84
C LEU A 86 0.52 -12.99 -0.50
N ALA A 87 0.48 -11.94 -1.33
CA ALA A 87 -0.06 -11.99 -2.68
C ALA A 87 1.00 -12.47 -3.68
N CYS A 88 0.61 -13.33 -4.62
CA CYS A 88 1.41 -13.76 -5.75
C CYS A 88 0.86 -13.17 -7.04
N THR A 89 1.69 -12.41 -7.77
CA THR A 89 1.28 -11.71 -9.01
C THR A 89 1.48 -12.54 -10.28
N ASP A 90 2.07 -13.74 -10.19
CA ASP A 90 2.28 -14.58 -11.37
C ASP A 90 0.94 -14.95 -12.04
N GLU A 91 0.97 -15.30 -13.31
CA GLU A 91 -0.21 -15.54 -14.19
C GLU A 91 -1.30 -16.42 -13.55
N HIS A 92 -0.91 -17.37 -12.73
CA HIS A 92 -1.83 -18.27 -12.06
C HIS A 92 -2.36 -17.70 -10.74
N GLY A 93 -1.78 -16.63 -10.23
CA GLY A 93 -2.16 -15.98 -8.99
C GLY A 93 -2.26 -16.93 -7.79
N ALA A 94 -1.85 -16.50 -6.63
CA ALA A 94 -2.08 -17.24 -5.38
C ALA A 94 -2.10 -16.26 -4.20
N ILE A 95 -2.71 -16.71 -3.09
CA ILE A 95 -2.53 -16.08 -1.79
C ILE A 95 -1.90 -17.13 -0.88
N LEU A 96 -0.78 -16.77 -0.23
CA LEU A 96 -0.10 -17.62 0.72
C LEU A 96 -0.37 -17.15 2.15
N GLU A 97 -0.49 -18.08 3.08
CA GLU A 97 -0.36 -17.79 4.52
C GLU A 97 0.99 -18.35 4.98
N LEU A 98 1.83 -17.49 5.55
CA LEU A 98 3.15 -17.84 6.06
C LEU A 98 3.23 -17.53 7.55
N ASP A 99 3.97 -18.33 8.33
CA ASP A 99 4.32 -17.91 9.69
C ASP A 99 5.42 -16.82 9.67
N MET A 100 5.74 -16.26 10.85
CA MET A 100 6.71 -15.19 10.98
C MET A 100 8.15 -15.61 10.61
N SER A 101 8.42 -16.91 10.48
CA SER A 101 9.70 -17.45 9.97
C SER A 101 9.73 -17.59 8.45
N GLY A 102 8.61 -17.39 7.77
CA GLY A 102 8.47 -17.57 6.32
C GLY A 102 8.02 -18.98 5.90
N LYS A 103 7.71 -19.88 6.85
CA LYS A 103 7.19 -21.21 6.53
C LYS A 103 5.76 -21.10 6.02
N GLN A 104 5.47 -21.70 4.85
CA GLN A 104 4.14 -21.74 4.29
C GLN A 104 3.21 -22.64 5.12
N LEU A 105 2.09 -22.07 5.54
CA LEU A 105 1.04 -22.74 6.30
C LEU A 105 -0.15 -23.12 5.41
N ARG A 106 -0.48 -22.24 4.44
CA ARG A 106 -1.64 -22.42 3.55
C ARG A 106 -1.37 -21.75 2.19
N ARG A 107 -2.08 -22.22 1.17
CA ARG A 107 -2.11 -21.65 -0.17
C ARG A 107 -3.53 -21.70 -0.73
N TRP A 108 -3.95 -20.64 -1.40
CA TRP A 108 -5.19 -20.57 -2.17
C TRP A 108 -4.83 -20.18 -3.61
N ASP A 109 -5.34 -20.94 -4.56
CA ASP A 109 -5.14 -20.74 -6.00
C ASP A 109 -6.46 -20.47 -6.73
N ALA A 110 -7.59 -20.55 -5.99
CA ALA A 110 -8.93 -20.38 -6.54
C ALA A 110 -9.90 -19.82 -5.48
N ASP A 111 -10.99 -19.26 -5.95
CA ASP A 111 -12.10 -18.80 -5.12
C ASP A 111 -12.98 -19.94 -4.60
N ALA A 112 -14.03 -19.61 -3.84
CA ALA A 112 -14.98 -20.55 -3.27
C ALA A 112 -15.79 -21.34 -4.30
N LYS A 113 -15.84 -20.90 -5.56
CA LYS A 113 -16.49 -21.57 -6.68
C LYS A 113 -15.53 -22.47 -7.45
N GLY A 114 -14.24 -22.48 -7.08
CA GLY A 114 -13.18 -23.17 -7.79
C GLY A 114 -12.65 -22.40 -9.01
N THR A 115 -12.96 -21.10 -9.13
CA THR A 115 -12.43 -20.24 -10.19
C THR A 115 -10.98 -19.86 -9.86
N PRO A 116 -9.99 -20.21 -10.70
CA PRO A 116 -8.60 -19.85 -10.47
C PRO A 116 -8.41 -18.32 -10.39
N PHE A 117 -7.40 -17.89 -9.63
CA PHE A 117 -7.02 -16.47 -9.52
C PHE A 117 -6.21 -16.02 -10.75
N THR A 118 -6.77 -16.22 -11.93
CA THR A 118 -6.14 -15.79 -13.19
C THR A 118 -5.97 -14.28 -13.24
N GLY A 119 -4.83 -13.81 -13.74
CA GLY A 119 -4.48 -12.41 -13.82
C GLY A 119 -3.69 -11.90 -12.61
N GLY A 120 -3.35 -12.77 -11.64
CA GLY A 120 -2.48 -12.46 -10.50
C GLY A 120 -3.15 -11.71 -9.34
N ILE A 121 -2.67 -11.96 -8.13
CA ILE A 121 -3.08 -11.22 -6.93
C ILE A 121 -2.09 -10.09 -6.70
N ASN A 122 -2.58 -8.85 -6.60
CA ASN A 122 -1.70 -7.70 -6.44
C ASN A 122 -1.50 -7.35 -4.96
N ASP A 123 -2.53 -6.92 -4.25
CA ASP A 123 -2.39 -6.51 -2.85
C ASP A 123 -3.39 -7.26 -1.94
N VAL A 124 -3.09 -7.29 -0.67
CA VAL A 124 -3.89 -7.93 0.37
C VAL A 124 -3.91 -7.09 1.64
N MET A 125 -5.07 -6.99 2.29
CA MET A 125 -5.21 -6.30 3.56
C MET A 125 -6.07 -7.11 4.52
N VAL A 126 -5.81 -6.94 5.82
CA VAL A 126 -6.56 -7.60 6.90
C VAL A 126 -7.45 -6.59 7.60
N THR A 127 -8.71 -6.93 7.80
CA THR A 127 -9.70 -6.10 8.49
C THR A 127 -9.60 -6.21 10.01
N ALA A 128 -10.17 -5.23 10.73
CA ALA A 128 -10.13 -5.22 12.20
C ALA A 128 -10.80 -6.44 12.85
N ASN A 129 -11.79 -7.06 12.19
CA ASN A 129 -12.45 -8.27 12.68
C ASN A 129 -11.69 -9.57 12.34
N GLY A 130 -10.60 -9.48 11.54
CA GLY A 130 -9.77 -10.63 11.14
C GLY A 130 -10.17 -11.27 9.82
N GLY A 131 -11.08 -10.66 9.07
CA GLY A 131 -11.27 -10.97 7.64
C GLY A 131 -10.16 -10.35 6.80
N ALA A 132 -10.19 -10.57 5.49
CA ALA A 132 -9.20 -9.99 4.58
C ALA A 132 -9.82 -9.68 3.21
N TYR A 133 -9.28 -8.67 2.54
CA TYR A 133 -9.56 -8.39 1.13
C TYR A 133 -8.28 -8.54 0.32
N ALA A 134 -8.42 -8.93 -0.95
CA ALA A 134 -7.33 -9.00 -1.92
C ALA A 134 -7.81 -8.48 -3.27
N THR A 135 -6.89 -7.93 -4.05
CA THR A 135 -7.14 -7.49 -5.42
C THR A 135 -6.55 -8.48 -6.42
N VAL A 136 -7.35 -8.80 -7.43
CA VAL A 136 -6.90 -9.49 -8.66
C VAL A 136 -6.80 -8.41 -9.74
N PHE A 137 -5.64 -8.22 -10.34
CA PHE A 137 -5.49 -7.08 -11.25
C PHE A 137 -6.04 -7.31 -12.66
N GLY A 138 -6.12 -8.55 -13.13
CA GLY A 138 -6.57 -8.86 -14.49
C GLY A 138 -5.48 -8.61 -15.54
N PRO A 139 -5.82 -8.59 -16.84
CA PRO A 139 -4.83 -8.38 -17.90
C PRO A 139 -4.24 -6.98 -17.87
N TYR A 140 -2.97 -6.86 -18.25
CA TYR A 140 -2.19 -5.62 -18.23
C TYR A 140 -1.44 -5.34 -19.55
N GLU A 141 -1.74 -6.10 -20.60
CA GLU A 141 -1.08 -5.99 -21.89
C GLU A 141 -1.65 -4.85 -22.72
N GLY A 142 -1.05 -3.67 -22.59
CA GLY A 142 -1.39 -2.52 -23.43
C GLY A 142 -2.82 -1.99 -23.27
N ALA A 143 -3.09 -0.80 -23.75
CA ALA A 143 -4.43 -0.21 -23.74
C ALA A 143 -5.05 -0.30 -25.16
N PRO A 144 -6.37 -0.58 -25.29
CA PRO A 144 -7.33 -0.88 -24.23
C PRO A 144 -7.23 -2.33 -23.74
N THR A 145 -7.19 -2.51 -22.44
CA THR A 145 -7.21 -3.83 -21.80
C THR A 145 -8.65 -4.23 -21.42
N ALA A 146 -8.89 -5.53 -21.31
CA ALA A 146 -10.13 -6.02 -20.71
C ALA A 146 -10.19 -5.60 -19.22
N VAL A 147 -11.37 -5.13 -18.79
CA VAL A 147 -11.59 -4.69 -17.41
C VAL A 147 -12.04 -5.90 -16.60
N GLU A 148 -11.08 -6.74 -16.19
CA GLU A 148 -11.32 -8.04 -15.54
C GLU A 148 -10.82 -8.09 -14.08
N GLY A 149 -10.34 -6.97 -13.57
CA GLY A 149 -9.89 -6.90 -12.18
C GLY A 149 -11.03 -7.15 -11.19
N LYS A 150 -10.68 -7.71 -10.02
CA LYS A 150 -11.64 -8.18 -9.02
C LYS A 150 -11.20 -7.83 -7.61
N ILE A 151 -12.16 -7.87 -6.68
CA ILE A 151 -11.92 -7.85 -5.25
C ILE A 151 -12.41 -9.17 -4.67
N LEU A 152 -11.53 -9.83 -3.93
CA LEU A 152 -11.82 -11.04 -3.18
C LEU A 152 -11.96 -10.71 -1.69
N TYR A 153 -12.80 -11.45 -0.98
CA TYR A 153 -12.97 -11.37 0.46
C TYR A 153 -12.84 -12.73 1.11
N LEU A 154 -12.09 -12.78 2.21
CA LEU A 154 -12.01 -13.91 3.13
C LEU A 154 -12.68 -13.51 4.44
N ALA A 155 -13.75 -14.18 4.82
CA ALA A 155 -14.44 -13.92 6.08
C ALA A 155 -13.56 -14.25 7.30
N PRO A 156 -13.77 -13.62 8.47
CA PRO A 156 -13.06 -13.96 9.69
C PRO A 156 -13.17 -15.46 10.02
N GLY A 157 -12.03 -16.14 10.16
CA GLY A 157 -11.97 -17.60 10.35
C GLY A 157 -12.39 -18.42 9.12
N GLY A 158 -12.67 -17.78 8.00
CA GLY A 158 -13.03 -18.41 6.73
C GLY A 158 -11.87 -19.23 6.14
N ARG A 159 -12.23 -20.11 5.21
CA ARG A 159 -11.25 -20.97 4.52
C ARG A 159 -11.20 -20.73 3.02
N GLN A 160 -12.10 -19.94 2.49
CA GLN A 160 -12.25 -19.72 1.04
C GLN A 160 -12.47 -18.24 0.76
N TRP A 161 -11.82 -17.77 -0.27
CA TRP A 161 -12.00 -16.44 -0.81
C TRP A 161 -13.25 -16.39 -1.69
N VAL A 162 -14.03 -15.32 -1.60
CA VAL A 162 -15.20 -15.09 -2.43
C VAL A 162 -15.03 -13.78 -3.21
N GLU A 163 -15.44 -13.76 -4.46
CA GLU A 163 -15.50 -12.55 -5.27
C GLU A 163 -16.62 -11.65 -4.73
N VAL A 164 -16.28 -10.39 -4.41
CA VAL A 164 -17.21 -9.38 -3.87
C VAL A 164 -17.36 -8.15 -4.77
N ALA A 165 -16.47 -7.97 -5.74
CA ALA A 165 -16.59 -6.98 -6.82
C ALA A 165 -15.77 -7.44 -8.02
N ALA A 166 -16.18 -6.96 -9.22
CA ALA A 166 -15.54 -7.24 -10.51
C ALA A 166 -15.50 -5.97 -11.37
N ASP A 167 -15.03 -6.12 -12.61
CA ASP A 167 -14.96 -5.04 -13.60
C ASP A 167 -14.13 -3.85 -13.13
N LEU A 168 -12.93 -4.14 -12.57
CA LEU A 168 -11.94 -3.13 -12.19
C LEU A 168 -10.82 -3.05 -13.23
N ASN A 169 -10.34 -1.83 -13.48
CA ASN A 169 -9.30 -1.56 -14.47
C ASN A 169 -7.91 -1.61 -13.85
N TYR A 170 -7.32 -2.81 -13.77
CA TYR A 170 -6.09 -3.10 -13.08
C TYR A 170 -6.17 -2.77 -11.58
N ALA A 171 -6.97 -3.58 -10.85
CA ALA A 171 -7.10 -3.44 -9.40
C ALA A 171 -5.77 -3.69 -8.70
N ASN A 172 -5.29 -2.72 -7.92
CA ASN A 172 -3.99 -2.70 -7.28
C ASN A 172 -4.15 -2.56 -5.75
N GLY A 173 -3.63 -1.49 -5.16
CA GLY A 173 -3.67 -1.27 -3.72
C GLY A 173 -5.07 -1.26 -3.13
N ILE A 174 -5.19 -1.76 -1.91
CA ILE A 174 -6.46 -1.89 -1.21
C ILE A 174 -6.33 -1.46 0.26
N GLY A 175 -7.33 -0.75 0.77
CA GLY A 175 -7.37 -0.29 2.14
C GLY A 175 -8.79 -0.07 2.64
N VAL A 176 -9.01 -0.20 3.96
CA VAL A 176 -10.31 0.03 4.58
C VAL A 176 -10.23 1.19 5.57
N SER A 177 -11.29 2.01 5.64
CA SER A 177 -11.38 3.11 6.59
C SER A 177 -11.28 2.63 8.05
N PRO A 178 -10.85 3.47 9.01
CA PRO A 178 -10.74 3.07 10.41
C PRO A 178 -12.04 2.54 11.03
N ASP A 179 -13.19 3.05 10.58
CA ASP A 179 -14.52 2.58 11.00
C ASP A 179 -14.98 1.28 10.28
N GLN A 180 -14.16 0.74 9.40
CA GLN A 180 -14.40 -0.48 8.61
C GLN A 180 -15.62 -0.41 7.67
N LYS A 181 -16.12 0.78 7.35
CA LYS A 181 -17.35 0.97 6.54
C LYS A 181 -17.08 1.36 5.09
N THR A 182 -15.86 1.76 4.76
CA THR A 182 -15.48 2.14 3.40
C THR A 182 -14.23 1.40 2.98
N LEU A 183 -14.30 0.69 1.85
CA LEU A 183 -13.14 0.08 1.21
C LEU A 183 -12.69 0.99 0.06
N TYR A 184 -11.39 1.20 -0.06
CA TYR A 184 -10.75 1.94 -1.15
C TYR A 184 -9.88 1.00 -1.96
N VAL A 185 -9.90 1.16 -3.28
CA VAL A 185 -9.11 0.35 -4.23
C VAL A 185 -8.49 1.24 -5.29
N SER A 186 -7.21 1.06 -5.55
CA SER A 186 -6.52 1.68 -6.68
C SER A 186 -6.89 0.98 -7.99
N GLU A 187 -7.22 1.76 -9.00
CA GLU A 187 -7.21 1.33 -10.40
C GLU A 187 -6.03 2.01 -11.10
N THR A 188 -4.94 1.27 -11.29
CA THR A 188 -3.69 1.86 -11.83
C THR A 188 -3.90 2.40 -13.24
N VAL A 189 -4.44 1.60 -14.15
CA VAL A 189 -4.70 1.99 -15.54
C VAL A 189 -5.82 3.01 -15.62
N GLY A 190 -6.82 2.94 -14.74
CA GLY A 190 -7.87 3.95 -14.59
C GLY A 190 -7.39 5.27 -13.98
N ASN A 191 -6.19 5.32 -13.43
CA ASN A 191 -5.59 6.46 -12.72
C ASN A 191 -6.51 7.06 -11.66
N CYS A 192 -7.23 6.21 -10.94
CA CYS A 192 -8.19 6.63 -9.93
C CYS A 192 -8.18 5.71 -8.71
N ILE A 193 -8.73 6.22 -7.63
CA ILE A 193 -9.11 5.44 -6.45
C ILE A 193 -10.62 5.30 -6.46
N LEU A 194 -11.10 4.07 -6.37
CA LEU A 194 -12.50 3.75 -6.14
C LEU A 194 -12.79 3.64 -4.65
N LYS A 195 -14.05 3.84 -4.28
CA LYS A 195 -14.57 3.50 -2.96
C LYS A 195 -15.84 2.68 -3.03
N PHE A 196 -16.01 1.81 -2.04
CA PHE A 196 -17.16 0.94 -1.86
C PHE A 196 -17.66 1.06 -0.42
N THR A 197 -18.96 0.92 -0.21
CA THR A 197 -19.51 0.70 1.13
C THR A 197 -19.37 -0.76 1.50
N VAL A 198 -18.82 -1.03 2.68
CA VAL A 198 -18.66 -2.38 3.26
C VAL A 198 -19.89 -2.73 4.08
N ASN A 199 -20.50 -3.88 3.79
CA ASN A 199 -21.58 -4.46 4.60
C ASN A 199 -20.99 -5.29 5.75
N ASP A 200 -21.81 -5.60 6.77
CA ASP A 200 -21.39 -6.37 7.96
C ASP A 200 -20.86 -7.78 7.62
N ASP A 201 -21.31 -8.37 6.52
CA ASP A 201 -20.86 -9.65 6.00
C ASP A 201 -19.59 -9.57 5.13
N GLY A 202 -19.04 -8.37 4.93
CA GLY A 202 -17.88 -8.12 4.09
C GLY A 202 -18.18 -7.96 2.59
N SER A 203 -19.43 -8.11 2.18
CA SER A 203 -19.82 -7.79 0.81
C SER A 203 -19.76 -6.29 0.54
N LEU A 204 -19.61 -5.92 -0.73
CA LEU A 204 -19.43 -4.53 -1.17
C LEU A 204 -20.64 -4.01 -1.93
N LYS A 205 -20.91 -2.71 -1.78
CA LYS A 205 -21.95 -1.99 -2.54
C LYS A 205 -21.55 -0.56 -2.82
N GLN A 206 -22.34 0.14 -3.64
CA GLN A 206 -22.21 1.58 -3.92
C GLN A 206 -20.82 1.99 -4.42
N ARG A 207 -20.28 1.25 -5.42
CA ARG A 207 -19.04 1.63 -6.12
C ARG A 207 -19.14 3.06 -6.64
N SER A 208 -18.11 3.87 -6.37
CA SER A 208 -17.99 5.22 -6.92
C SER A 208 -16.52 5.65 -7.00
N ASN A 209 -16.22 6.63 -7.86
CA ASN A 209 -14.92 7.27 -7.87
C ASN A 209 -14.73 8.06 -6.58
N PHE A 210 -13.55 7.92 -5.99
CA PHE A 210 -13.14 8.69 -4.81
C PHE A 210 -12.17 9.81 -5.19
N ALA A 211 -11.12 9.51 -5.94
CA ALA A 211 -10.12 10.48 -6.36
C ALA A 211 -9.56 10.13 -7.74
N LEU A 212 -9.38 11.15 -8.57
CA LEU A 212 -8.66 11.07 -9.85
C LEU A 212 -7.29 11.71 -9.63
N LEU A 213 -6.20 10.92 -9.66
CA LEU A 213 -4.88 11.38 -9.22
C LEU A 213 -4.34 12.53 -10.08
N ASN A 214 -4.60 12.51 -11.38
CA ASN A 214 -4.16 13.58 -12.27
C ASN A 214 -4.84 14.94 -12.02
N LEU A 215 -6.01 14.94 -11.38
CA LEU A 215 -6.65 16.19 -10.94
C LEU A 215 -6.02 16.72 -9.65
N LEU A 216 -5.50 15.83 -8.80
CA LEU A 216 -4.83 16.19 -7.55
C LEU A 216 -3.38 16.64 -7.79
N THR A 217 -2.64 15.92 -8.63
CA THR A 217 -1.24 16.23 -8.96
C THR A 217 -0.99 16.02 -10.45
N PRO A 218 -1.04 17.06 -11.27
CA PRO A 218 -0.68 16.95 -12.68
C PRO A 218 0.73 16.39 -12.84
N ASN A 219 0.89 15.44 -13.75
CA ASN A 219 2.17 14.85 -14.10
C ASN A 219 2.53 15.20 -15.54
N LYS A 220 3.85 15.25 -15.83
CA LYS A 220 4.37 15.46 -17.18
C LYS A 220 4.77 14.18 -17.89
N VAL A 221 4.66 13.05 -17.19
CA VAL A 221 5.03 11.73 -17.72
C VAL A 221 3.86 11.18 -18.51
N GLU A 222 4.10 10.82 -19.76
CA GLU A 222 3.16 10.14 -20.64
C GLU A 222 3.38 8.63 -20.51
N SER A 223 2.67 8.00 -19.58
CA SER A 223 2.66 6.56 -19.41
C SER A 223 1.27 6.11 -19.00
N TRP A 224 0.76 5.06 -19.61
CA TRP A 224 -0.50 4.42 -19.20
C TRP A 224 -0.36 3.68 -17.86
N TRP A 225 0.88 3.42 -17.41
CA TRP A 225 1.19 2.92 -16.07
C TRP A 225 1.27 4.03 -15.01
N LEU A 226 1.14 5.29 -15.39
CA LEU A 226 1.11 6.38 -14.43
C LEU A 226 -0.21 6.34 -13.65
N GLY A 227 -0.20 5.72 -12.50
CA GLY A 227 -1.43 5.56 -11.71
C GLY A 227 -1.16 5.26 -10.24
N PRO A 228 -2.23 5.18 -9.43
CA PRO A 228 -2.13 4.73 -8.06
C PRO A 228 -1.70 3.27 -8.03
N ASP A 229 -0.71 2.98 -7.20
CA ASP A 229 -0.26 1.65 -6.85
C ASP A 229 -0.82 1.28 -5.47
N SER A 230 -0.09 0.68 -4.58
CA SER A 230 -0.58 0.33 -3.27
C SER A 230 -0.83 1.51 -2.35
N MET A 231 -1.66 1.33 -1.34
CA MET A 231 -2.04 2.37 -0.38
C MET A 231 -2.11 1.86 1.05
N LYS A 232 -2.03 2.80 2.01
CA LYS A 232 -2.36 2.56 3.43
C LYS A 232 -3.19 3.73 3.95
N ILE A 233 -4.02 3.45 4.96
CA ILE A 233 -4.93 4.44 5.56
C ILE A 233 -4.54 4.64 7.00
N ASP A 234 -4.32 5.90 7.42
CA ASP A 234 -3.95 6.24 8.80
C ASP A 234 -5.18 6.19 9.74
N HIS A 235 -4.93 6.31 11.05
CA HIS A 235 -6.00 6.28 12.06
C HIS A 235 -7.00 7.44 11.95
N GLN A 236 -6.66 8.52 11.22
CA GLN A 236 -7.55 9.64 10.92
C GLN A 236 -8.37 9.43 9.64
N GLY A 237 -8.12 8.34 8.91
CA GLY A 237 -8.76 8.00 7.65
C GLY A 237 -8.10 8.64 6.43
N ASN A 238 -6.93 9.28 6.58
CA ASN A 238 -6.21 9.79 5.43
C ASN A 238 -5.56 8.64 4.64
N ILE A 239 -5.66 8.69 3.33
CA ILE A 239 -5.11 7.70 2.43
C ILE A 239 -3.72 8.16 2.00
N TYR A 240 -2.74 7.28 2.17
CA TYR A 240 -1.39 7.44 1.62
C TYR A 240 -1.25 6.47 0.46
N VAL A 241 -1.21 7.00 -0.75
CA VAL A 241 -1.16 6.20 -1.98
C VAL A 241 0.13 6.43 -2.72
N ALA A 242 0.78 5.33 -3.10
CA ALA A 242 1.92 5.35 -4.00
C ALA A 242 1.47 5.69 -5.42
N GLN A 243 2.23 6.51 -6.14
CA GLN A 243 1.99 6.76 -7.55
C GLN A 243 3.15 6.23 -8.37
N PHE A 244 2.91 5.11 -9.05
CA PHE A 244 3.85 4.48 -9.97
C PHE A 244 4.11 5.40 -11.16
N PHE A 245 5.33 5.49 -11.67
CA PHE A 245 5.81 6.49 -12.62
C PHE A 245 5.71 7.95 -12.12
N GLY A 246 5.21 8.17 -10.93
CA GLY A 246 5.05 9.51 -10.35
C GLY A 246 6.12 9.88 -9.32
N GLY A 247 6.89 8.93 -8.83
CA GLY A 247 7.96 9.14 -7.84
C GLY A 247 7.47 9.80 -6.54
N LYS A 248 6.30 9.43 -6.04
CA LYS A 248 5.70 10.10 -4.88
C LYS A 248 4.66 9.28 -4.13
N ILE A 249 4.45 9.65 -2.87
CA ILE A 249 3.28 9.27 -2.08
C ILE A 249 2.37 10.49 -1.96
N LEU A 250 1.10 10.33 -2.25
CA LEU A 250 0.07 11.35 -2.02
C LEU A 250 -0.64 11.05 -0.70
N LYS A 251 -0.76 12.06 0.18
CA LYS A 251 -1.64 12.02 1.34
C LYS A 251 -2.96 12.71 0.98
N ILE A 252 -4.05 11.97 1.02
CA ILE A 252 -5.39 12.41 0.63
C ILE A 252 -6.33 12.28 1.84
N SER A 253 -7.10 13.31 2.13
CA SER A 253 -8.08 13.30 3.23
C SER A 253 -9.28 12.38 2.92
N PRO A 254 -10.08 11.99 3.93
CA PRO A 254 -11.30 11.20 3.75
C PRO A 254 -12.35 11.84 2.83
N ASP A 255 -12.29 13.16 2.63
CA ASP A 255 -13.16 13.92 1.71
C ASP A 255 -12.53 14.11 0.30
N GLY A 256 -11.41 13.45 0.03
CA GLY A 256 -10.77 13.42 -1.30
C GLY A 256 -9.85 14.60 -1.62
N LYS A 257 -9.49 15.43 -0.63
CA LYS A 257 -8.58 16.57 -0.83
C LYS A 257 -7.13 16.16 -0.67
N LEU A 258 -6.26 16.63 -1.55
CA LEU A 258 -4.82 16.47 -1.39
C LEU A 258 -4.33 17.26 -0.18
N LEU A 259 -3.73 16.57 0.78
CA LEU A 259 -3.15 17.17 1.98
C LEU A 259 -1.64 17.40 1.85
N HIS A 260 -0.93 16.43 1.27
CA HIS A 260 0.53 16.49 1.11
C HIS A 260 1.02 15.60 -0.03
N VAL A 261 2.20 15.92 -0.55
CA VAL A 261 2.93 15.13 -1.54
C VAL A 261 4.34 14.88 -1.02
N PHE A 262 4.65 13.63 -0.73
CA PHE A 262 6.01 13.18 -0.41
C PHE A 262 6.69 12.77 -1.71
N LYS A 263 7.63 13.56 -2.21
CA LYS A 263 8.47 13.20 -3.36
C LYS A 263 9.49 12.17 -2.90
N ILE A 264 9.69 11.13 -3.71
CA ILE A 264 10.64 10.05 -3.44
C ILE A 264 11.87 10.25 -4.33
N ALA A 265 13.02 10.55 -3.72
CA ALA A 265 14.25 10.81 -4.45
C ALA A 265 14.92 9.54 -4.98
N ALA A 266 14.62 8.39 -4.38
CA ALA A 266 15.21 7.11 -4.74
C ALA A 266 14.76 6.56 -6.10
N GLY A 267 13.66 7.06 -6.68
CA GLY A 267 13.19 6.63 -8.01
C GLY A 267 11.77 7.08 -8.34
N ASP A 268 11.39 6.86 -9.59
CA ASP A 268 10.06 7.25 -10.11
C ASP A 268 9.01 6.15 -9.99
N GLY A 269 9.40 4.90 -9.79
CA GLY A 269 8.50 3.76 -9.63
C GLY A 269 8.13 3.53 -8.17
N THR A 270 7.38 4.46 -7.54
CA THR A 270 6.89 4.26 -6.17
C THR A 270 5.77 3.22 -6.17
N THR A 271 5.98 2.09 -5.48
CA THR A 271 5.07 0.94 -5.51
C THR A 271 4.15 0.88 -4.29
N ASN A 272 4.70 0.96 -3.07
CA ASN A 272 3.91 0.72 -1.87
C ASN A 272 4.41 1.57 -0.69
N VAL A 273 3.60 1.63 0.38
CA VAL A 273 3.90 2.38 1.60
C VAL A 273 3.44 1.61 2.83
N ALA A 274 4.16 1.73 3.93
CA ALA A 274 3.75 1.26 5.25
C ALA A 274 4.02 2.34 6.30
N PHE A 275 3.22 2.33 7.37
CA PHE A 275 3.47 3.20 8.51
C PHE A 275 4.49 2.58 9.47
N GLY A 276 5.38 3.41 9.98
CA GLY A 276 6.22 3.09 11.11
C GLY A 276 5.48 3.23 12.46
N ALA A 277 6.21 3.05 13.54
CA ALA A 277 5.67 3.12 14.89
C ALA A 277 4.94 4.47 15.15
N GLY A 278 3.67 4.38 15.53
CA GLY A 278 2.82 5.55 15.81
C GLY A 278 2.60 6.43 14.59
N GLU A 279 2.74 5.90 13.37
CA GLU A 279 2.55 6.60 12.09
C GLU A 279 3.42 7.87 11.93
N ARG A 280 4.58 7.89 12.57
CA ARG A 280 5.51 9.05 12.50
C ARG A 280 6.41 9.01 11.27
N ASP A 281 6.64 7.84 10.73
CA ASP A 281 7.49 7.59 9.60
C ASP A 281 6.73 6.77 8.55
N LEU A 282 7.13 6.90 7.29
CA LEU A 282 6.70 6.02 6.21
C LEU A 282 7.86 5.14 5.77
N TYR A 283 7.59 3.88 5.51
CA TYR A 283 8.47 2.98 4.78
C TYR A 283 7.91 2.82 3.37
N VAL A 284 8.71 3.11 2.36
CA VAL A 284 8.26 3.17 0.96
C VAL A 284 9.14 2.25 0.13
N THR A 285 8.51 1.43 -0.68
CA THR A 285 9.16 0.65 -1.72
C THR A 285 9.17 1.42 -3.02
N VAL A 286 10.30 1.43 -3.71
CA VAL A 286 10.47 2.24 -4.92
C VAL A 286 11.41 1.55 -5.91
N VAL A 287 10.97 1.41 -7.14
CA VAL A 287 11.79 1.07 -8.30
C VAL A 287 12.49 2.33 -8.78
N LYS A 288 13.80 2.24 -9.00
CA LYS A 288 14.61 3.40 -9.41
C LYS A 288 14.17 3.94 -10.77
N ASP A 289 14.10 3.08 -11.77
CA ASP A 289 13.61 3.39 -13.11
C ASP A 289 12.49 2.39 -13.43
N PRO A 290 11.24 2.83 -13.52
CA PRO A 290 10.12 1.93 -13.79
C PRO A 290 10.16 1.28 -15.20
N ASN A 291 11.08 1.70 -16.07
CA ASN A 291 11.33 1.04 -17.37
C ASN A 291 12.43 -0.03 -17.29
N ASP A 292 13.11 -0.20 -16.14
CA ASP A 292 14.07 -1.29 -15.95
C ASP A 292 13.31 -2.64 -15.85
N PRO A 293 13.53 -3.59 -16.78
CA PRO A 293 12.83 -4.88 -16.75
C PRO A 293 13.16 -5.73 -15.52
N GLN A 294 14.26 -5.42 -14.81
CA GLN A 294 14.58 -6.04 -13.52
C GLN A 294 14.01 -5.28 -12.33
N ALA A 295 13.33 -4.16 -12.58
CA ALA A 295 12.70 -3.34 -11.55
C ALA A 295 13.60 -3.12 -10.33
N ARG A 296 14.90 -2.80 -10.55
CA ARG A 296 15.85 -2.56 -9.46
C ARG A 296 15.45 -1.35 -8.66
N GLY A 297 15.40 -1.53 -7.35
CA GLY A 297 14.94 -0.47 -6.47
C GLY A 297 15.45 -0.57 -5.04
N SER A 298 14.73 0.09 -4.16
CA SER A 298 15.11 0.28 -2.76
C SER A 298 13.90 0.25 -1.84
N VAL A 299 14.16 0.05 -0.55
CA VAL A 299 13.24 0.40 0.52
C VAL A 299 13.78 1.62 1.22
N VAL A 300 12.99 2.68 1.27
CA VAL A 300 13.35 3.95 1.89
C VAL A 300 12.45 4.27 3.08
N LYS A 301 12.95 5.07 4.01
CA LYS A 301 12.21 5.62 5.14
C LYS A 301 12.04 7.11 4.94
N ILE A 302 10.84 7.62 5.07
CA ILE A 302 10.55 9.05 5.18
C ILE A 302 10.28 9.36 6.64
N GLU A 303 11.15 10.14 7.25
CA GLU A 303 11.07 10.50 8.66
C GLU A 303 10.21 11.75 8.86
N ASN A 304 9.52 11.85 10.02
CA ASN A 304 8.78 13.03 10.45
C ASN A 304 7.64 13.45 9.49
N VAL A 305 6.74 12.51 9.18
CA VAL A 305 5.60 12.75 8.27
C VAL A 305 4.35 13.30 8.94
N LYS A 306 4.38 13.51 10.26
CA LYS A 306 3.31 14.12 11.08
C LYS A 306 3.58 15.59 11.35
#